data_7fd7fe147ae60557df410f19ba631e31
#
_entry.id   7fd7fe147ae60557df410f19ba631e31
#
_cell.length_a   1.000
_cell.length_b   1.000
_cell.length_c   1.000
_cell.angle_alpha   90.00
_cell.angle_beta   90.00
_cell.angle_gamma   90.00
#
_symmetry.space_group_name_H-M   'P 1'
#
loop_
_entity.id
_entity.type
_entity.pdbx_description
1 polymer ?
#
loop_
_entity_poly.entity_id
_entity_poly.type
_entity_poly.pdbx_seq_one_letter_code
_entity_poly.pdbx_strand_id
1 'polypeptide(L)'
;MRPDVEIADRRRLIARLAGDYHVNTARRSARFISRDIVTALTILAINRANIRELLASREVIAHPHDGIAGVPTDDRRRPVSAYAVAKDLALPYETIRRRVRRLVAAGVCAEVDGGLIIPAKVLTAPAHDGIIAETWTATTGFVEEAGRLGVAAGPPRAAGPDVLRQTLRLTTDFFLESTCHTARIMDLDVLTVLALRAVNKANIAHVTHDPELAHAHAGLEEVVPDAQRRPVSVYAIGKFLLLPYETTRRAVLRLEERGLVARGANGLSMPAEVLARPDVIRAMIDMAALTEAFLADLAAIGVGYRPEG
;
A
#
# COMPACT_ATOMS: atom_id res chain seq x y z
N MET A 1 18.85 -27.56 26.53
CA MET A 1 18.30 -27.71 25.18
C MET A 1 16.92 -27.10 25.22
N ARG A 2 16.74 -25.85 24.77
CA ARG A 2 15.43 -25.21 24.61
C ARG A 2 14.75 -25.94 23.45
N PRO A 3 13.47 -26.36 23.57
CA PRO A 3 12.77 -26.87 22.41
C PRO A 3 12.73 -25.78 21.34
N ASP A 4 13.07 -26.14 20.10
CA ASP A 4 12.85 -25.29 18.94
C ASP A 4 11.36 -24.93 18.95
N VAL A 5 11.07 -23.68 19.31
CA VAL A 5 9.72 -23.12 19.13
C VAL A 5 9.57 -23.00 17.64
N GLU A 6 8.90 -23.97 17.02
CA GLU A 6 8.50 -23.91 15.63
C GLU A 6 7.73 -22.60 15.44
N ILE A 7 8.37 -21.65 14.75
CA ILE A 7 7.74 -20.35 14.49
C ILE A 7 6.58 -20.65 13.54
N ALA A 8 5.36 -20.62 14.09
CA ALA A 8 4.15 -20.88 13.32
C ALA A 8 4.12 -19.98 12.06
N ASP A 9 3.78 -20.56 10.91
CA ASP A 9 3.65 -19.83 9.66
C ASP A 9 2.58 -18.73 9.81
N ARG A 10 2.94 -17.48 9.54
CA ARG A 10 2.05 -16.31 9.66
C ARG A 10 1.91 -15.53 8.36
N ARG A 11 2.43 -16.06 7.27
CA ARG A 11 2.51 -15.32 5.99
C ARG A 11 1.14 -14.90 5.48
N ARG A 12 0.11 -15.71 5.65
CA ARG A 12 -1.26 -15.36 5.25
C ARG A 12 -1.83 -14.25 6.13
N LEU A 13 -1.62 -14.30 7.44
CA LEU A 13 -2.03 -13.24 8.36
C LEU A 13 -1.34 -11.92 8.01
N ILE A 14 -0.02 -11.93 7.82
CA ILE A 14 0.77 -10.76 7.43
C ILE A 14 0.24 -10.17 6.12
N ALA A 15 0.01 -11.00 5.10
CA ALA A 15 -0.51 -10.55 3.80
C ALA A 15 -1.93 -9.95 3.91
N ARG A 16 -2.79 -10.47 4.80
CA ARG A 16 -4.13 -9.90 5.05
C ARG A 16 -4.04 -8.54 5.70
N LEU A 17 -3.26 -8.40 6.78
CA LEU A 17 -3.04 -7.13 7.46
C LEU A 17 -2.47 -6.07 6.52
N ALA A 18 -1.46 -6.44 5.73
CA ALA A 18 -0.88 -5.56 4.72
C ALA A 18 -1.88 -5.19 3.62
N GLY A 19 -2.68 -6.13 3.15
CA GLY A 19 -3.75 -5.87 2.17
C GLY A 19 -4.76 -4.84 2.68
N ASP A 20 -5.20 -4.99 3.93
CA ASP A 20 -6.09 -4.05 4.61
C ASP A 20 -5.47 -2.66 4.76
N TYR A 21 -4.21 -2.62 5.17
CA TYR A 21 -3.44 -1.38 5.28
C TYR A 21 -3.30 -0.66 3.93
N HIS A 22 -3.04 -1.41 2.84
CA HIS A 22 -2.88 -0.84 1.50
C HIS A 22 -4.17 -0.24 0.93
N VAL A 23 -5.31 -0.91 1.04
CA VAL A 23 -6.58 -0.34 0.54
C VAL A 23 -7.00 0.89 1.35
N ASN A 24 -6.71 0.90 2.66
CA ASN A 24 -6.92 2.07 3.50
C ASN A 24 -5.95 3.22 3.12
N THR A 25 -4.68 2.91 2.80
CA THR A 25 -3.69 3.88 2.32
C THR A 25 -4.10 4.48 0.98
N ALA A 26 -4.54 3.65 0.03
CA ALA A 26 -5.06 4.12 -1.26
C ALA A 26 -6.24 5.09 -1.08
N ARG A 27 -7.20 4.74 -0.23
CA ARG A 27 -8.36 5.58 0.09
C ARG A 27 -7.95 6.91 0.74
N ARG A 28 -7.03 6.89 1.72
CA ARG A 28 -6.52 8.11 2.36
C ARG A 28 -5.86 9.02 1.33
N SER A 29 -4.93 8.48 0.55
CA SER A 29 -4.23 9.23 -0.48
C SER A 29 -5.19 9.88 -1.47
N ALA A 30 -6.20 9.13 -1.97
CA ALA A 30 -7.22 9.68 -2.84
C ALA A 30 -8.01 10.80 -2.16
N ARG A 31 -8.41 10.63 -0.90
CA ARG A 31 -9.22 11.61 -0.16
C ARG A 31 -8.49 12.94 0.07
N PHE A 32 -7.18 12.88 0.41
CA PHE A 32 -6.40 14.08 0.71
C PHE A 32 -5.83 14.76 -0.53
N ILE A 33 -5.44 14.01 -1.56
CA ILE A 33 -4.71 14.56 -2.69
C ILE A 33 -5.67 15.13 -3.74
N SER A 34 -6.74 14.41 -4.13
CA SER A 34 -7.52 14.84 -5.31
C SER A 34 -8.94 14.30 -5.40
N ARG A 35 -9.39 13.48 -4.46
CA ARG A 35 -10.61 12.65 -4.53
C ARG A 35 -10.70 11.75 -5.78
N ASP A 36 -9.57 11.57 -6.48
CA ASP A 36 -9.39 10.67 -7.62
C ASP A 36 -8.16 9.78 -7.35
N ILE A 37 -8.39 8.48 -7.16
CA ILE A 37 -7.34 7.53 -6.80
C ILE A 37 -6.25 7.45 -7.88
N VAL A 38 -6.60 7.57 -9.18
CA VAL A 38 -5.62 7.51 -10.26
C VAL A 38 -4.68 8.72 -10.23
N THR A 39 -5.22 9.89 -9.93
CA THR A 39 -4.42 11.12 -9.74
C THR A 39 -3.53 10.99 -8.50
N ALA A 40 -4.06 10.47 -7.39
CA ALA A 40 -3.27 10.22 -6.18
C ALA A 40 -2.12 9.25 -6.45
N LEU A 41 -2.39 8.10 -7.07
CA LEU A 41 -1.37 7.12 -7.46
C LEU A 41 -0.32 7.74 -8.40
N THR A 42 -0.72 8.59 -9.34
CA THR A 42 0.20 9.28 -10.25
C THR A 42 1.16 10.19 -9.48
N ILE A 43 0.66 10.99 -8.52
CA ILE A 43 1.50 11.87 -7.69
C ILE A 43 2.46 11.04 -6.81
N LEU A 44 1.95 10.01 -6.15
CA LEU A 44 2.76 9.14 -5.30
C LEU A 44 3.87 8.44 -6.11
N ALA A 45 3.55 7.93 -7.31
CA ALA A 45 4.51 7.27 -8.18
C ALA A 45 5.60 8.23 -8.70
N ILE A 46 5.22 9.45 -9.11
CA ILE A 46 6.19 10.50 -9.50
C ILE A 46 7.09 10.83 -8.30
N ASN A 47 6.52 11.16 -7.14
CA ASN A 47 7.29 11.52 -5.96
C ASN A 47 8.23 10.40 -5.51
N ARG A 48 7.76 9.14 -5.49
CA ARG A 48 8.58 7.97 -5.19
C ARG A 48 9.76 7.84 -6.15
N ALA A 49 9.51 7.96 -7.45
CA ALA A 49 10.55 7.90 -8.47
C ALA A 49 11.58 9.02 -8.30
N ASN A 50 11.12 10.23 -7.98
CA ASN A 50 11.99 11.40 -7.78
C ASN A 50 13.01 11.22 -6.62
N ILE A 51 12.70 10.40 -5.60
CA ILE A 51 13.55 10.20 -4.43
C ILE A 51 14.08 8.77 -4.28
N ARG A 52 13.85 7.89 -5.27
CA ARG A 52 14.18 6.46 -5.21
C ARG A 52 15.65 6.20 -4.86
N GLU A 53 16.59 6.92 -5.48
CA GLU A 53 18.02 6.75 -5.21
C GLU A 53 18.39 7.22 -3.81
N LEU A 54 17.78 8.31 -3.35
CA LEU A 54 17.98 8.82 -1.98
C LEU A 54 17.45 7.82 -0.94
N LEU A 55 16.32 7.15 -1.22
CA LEU A 55 15.80 6.08 -0.36
C LEU A 55 16.71 4.86 -0.36
N ALA A 56 17.24 4.45 -1.50
CA ALA A 56 18.12 3.30 -1.64
C ALA A 56 19.46 3.52 -0.93
N SER A 57 20.03 4.74 -0.97
CA SER A 57 21.26 5.11 -0.24
C SER A 57 21.03 5.31 1.26
N ARG A 58 19.79 5.25 1.74
CA ARG A 58 19.37 5.64 3.09
C ARG A 58 19.72 7.08 3.49
N GLU A 59 20.16 7.92 2.56
CA GLU A 59 20.48 9.31 2.83
C GLU A 59 19.30 10.09 3.39
N VAL A 60 18.09 9.86 2.86
CA VAL A 60 16.87 10.51 3.32
C VAL A 60 16.48 10.08 4.75
N ILE A 61 16.92 8.90 5.18
CA ILE A 61 16.71 8.39 6.55
C ILE A 61 17.83 8.89 7.47
N ALA A 62 19.07 8.95 6.96
CA ALA A 62 20.26 9.30 7.73
C ALA A 62 20.47 10.82 7.91
N HIS A 63 20.01 11.64 6.98
CA HIS A 63 20.21 13.09 6.97
C HIS A 63 18.86 13.84 6.92
N PRO A 64 18.15 13.93 8.06
CA PRO A 64 16.81 14.54 8.11
C PRO A 64 16.78 16.04 7.77
N HIS A 65 17.92 16.72 7.70
CA HIS A 65 18.01 18.18 7.60
C HIS A 65 18.30 18.73 6.20
N ASP A 66 18.41 17.89 5.18
CA ASP A 66 18.61 18.36 3.80
C ASP A 66 17.30 18.85 3.17
N GLY A 67 17.09 20.14 3.23
CA GLY A 67 15.92 20.83 2.69
C GLY A 67 14.93 21.30 3.77
N ILE A 68 13.93 22.08 3.36
CA ILE A 68 12.91 22.59 4.27
C ILE A 68 12.11 21.42 4.85
N ALA A 69 12.10 21.27 6.17
CA ALA A 69 11.38 20.23 6.90
C ALA A 69 11.67 18.79 6.40
N GLY A 70 12.93 18.47 6.09
CA GLY A 70 13.35 17.13 5.68
C GLY A 70 12.86 16.72 4.28
N VAL A 71 12.43 17.65 3.43
CA VAL A 71 12.07 17.39 2.03
C VAL A 71 13.27 17.69 1.14
N PRO A 72 13.80 16.72 0.35
CA PRO A 72 14.88 16.97 -0.58
C PRO A 72 14.57 18.12 -1.53
N THR A 73 15.55 18.98 -1.79
CA THR A 73 15.45 20.08 -2.74
C THR A 73 15.21 19.59 -4.17
N ASP A 74 14.74 20.47 -5.05
CA ASP A 74 14.33 20.05 -6.41
C ASP A 74 15.52 19.56 -7.25
N ASP A 75 16.73 20.08 -7.04
CA ASP A 75 17.98 19.67 -7.69
C ASP A 75 18.43 18.25 -7.32
N ARG A 76 18.02 17.75 -6.16
CA ARG A 76 18.27 16.36 -5.72
C ARG A 76 17.22 15.37 -6.21
N ARG A 77 16.16 15.85 -6.84
CA ARG A 77 15.06 14.99 -7.34
C ARG A 77 15.39 14.49 -8.74
N ARG A 78 15.27 13.19 -8.95
CA ARG A 78 15.42 12.57 -10.27
C ARG A 78 14.13 12.72 -11.07
N PRO A 79 14.14 13.40 -12.23
CA PRO A 79 12.95 13.49 -13.08
C PRO A 79 12.53 12.11 -13.60
N VAL A 80 11.21 11.93 -13.78
CA VAL A 80 10.62 10.68 -14.29
C VAL A 80 9.68 10.97 -15.45
N SER A 81 9.71 10.17 -16.51
CA SER A 81 8.78 10.34 -17.63
C SER A 81 7.37 9.83 -17.28
N ALA A 82 6.33 10.46 -17.86
CA ALA A 82 4.96 9.97 -17.74
C ALA A 82 4.79 8.52 -18.23
N TYR A 83 5.61 8.11 -19.21
CA TYR A 83 5.64 6.74 -19.70
C TYR A 83 6.14 5.75 -18.64
N ALA A 84 7.22 6.10 -17.93
CA ALA A 84 7.75 5.25 -16.85
C ALA A 84 6.73 5.10 -15.72
N VAL A 85 6.04 6.19 -15.35
CA VAL A 85 4.96 6.15 -14.34
C VAL A 85 3.80 5.24 -14.81
N ALA A 86 3.39 5.35 -16.08
CA ALA A 86 2.34 4.51 -16.65
C ALA A 86 2.73 3.02 -16.62
N LYS A 87 3.98 2.71 -16.99
CA LYS A 87 4.53 1.36 -16.96
C LYS A 87 4.58 0.78 -15.55
N ASP A 88 5.07 1.54 -14.58
CA ASP A 88 5.16 1.12 -13.16
C ASP A 88 3.78 0.79 -12.58
N LEU A 89 2.77 1.62 -12.88
CA LEU A 89 1.39 1.43 -12.41
C LEU A 89 0.59 0.44 -13.27
N ALA A 90 1.16 -0.07 -14.35
CA ALA A 90 0.48 -0.89 -15.37
C ALA A 90 -0.84 -0.25 -15.87
N LEU A 91 -0.86 1.09 -15.98
CA LEU A 91 -2.02 1.86 -16.44
C LEU A 91 -1.79 2.39 -17.86
N PRO A 92 -2.86 2.60 -18.67
CA PRO A 92 -2.72 3.15 -20.00
C PRO A 92 -2.00 4.51 -19.99
N TYR A 93 -0.99 4.66 -20.87
CA TYR A 93 -0.19 5.89 -20.95
C TYR A 93 -1.05 7.15 -21.08
N GLU A 94 -2.08 7.14 -21.93
CA GLU A 94 -2.98 8.29 -22.11
C GLU A 94 -3.73 8.66 -20.85
N THR A 95 -4.03 7.69 -19.99
CA THR A 95 -4.64 7.93 -18.69
C THR A 95 -3.71 8.73 -17.79
N ILE A 96 -2.44 8.33 -17.69
CA ILE A 96 -1.42 9.04 -16.90
C ILE A 96 -1.11 10.40 -17.53
N ARG A 97 -0.89 10.47 -18.84
CA ARG A 97 -0.59 11.72 -19.56
C ARG A 97 -1.64 12.80 -19.31
N ARG A 98 -2.92 12.43 -19.34
CA ARG A 98 -4.02 13.37 -19.06
C ARG A 98 -4.00 13.87 -17.61
N ARG A 99 -3.65 13.02 -16.64
CA ARG A 99 -3.50 13.43 -15.24
C ARG A 99 -2.31 14.36 -15.05
N VAL A 100 -1.17 13.97 -15.59
CA VAL A 100 0.06 14.79 -15.55
C VAL A 100 -0.21 16.21 -16.08
N ARG A 101 -0.84 16.36 -17.25
CA ARG A 101 -1.20 17.68 -17.78
C ARG A 101 -2.02 18.53 -16.81
N ARG A 102 -2.99 17.92 -16.13
CA ARG A 102 -3.80 18.61 -15.11
C ARG A 102 -2.97 18.98 -13.88
N LEU A 103 -2.07 18.11 -13.46
CA LEU A 103 -1.18 18.34 -12.32
C LEU A 103 -0.17 19.45 -12.60
N VAL A 104 0.37 19.51 -13.83
CA VAL A 104 1.26 20.60 -14.27
C VAL A 104 0.49 21.92 -14.33
N ALA A 105 -0.70 21.93 -14.93
CA ALA A 105 -1.53 23.14 -14.98
C ALA A 105 -1.94 23.65 -13.58
N ALA A 106 -2.08 22.75 -12.60
CA ALA A 106 -2.38 23.08 -11.20
C ALA A 106 -1.13 23.42 -10.36
N GLY A 107 0.08 23.37 -10.92
CA GLY A 107 1.33 23.64 -10.22
C GLY A 107 1.73 22.57 -9.19
N VAL A 108 1.07 21.40 -9.20
CA VAL A 108 1.37 20.26 -8.31
C VAL A 108 2.55 19.44 -8.83
N CYS A 109 2.72 19.40 -10.14
CA CYS A 109 3.82 18.75 -10.84
C CYS A 109 4.54 19.79 -11.70
N ALA A 110 5.84 19.66 -11.85
CA ALA A 110 6.64 20.49 -12.77
C ALA A 110 7.29 19.60 -13.84
N GLU A 111 7.27 20.10 -15.08
CA GLU A 111 8.09 19.57 -16.17
C GLU A 111 9.47 20.26 -16.10
N VAL A 112 10.50 19.44 -16.04
CA VAL A 112 11.90 19.87 -16.01
C VAL A 112 12.68 19.10 -17.09
N ASP A 113 13.95 19.44 -17.29
CA ASP A 113 14.80 18.65 -18.16
C ASP A 113 14.87 17.18 -17.67
N GLY A 114 14.61 16.24 -18.56
CA GLY A 114 14.54 14.81 -18.23
C GLY A 114 13.19 14.29 -17.73
N GLY A 115 12.16 15.11 -17.48
CA GLY A 115 10.81 14.64 -17.14
C GLY A 115 10.06 15.44 -16.08
N LEU A 116 9.43 14.73 -15.15
CA LEU A 116 8.48 15.25 -14.17
C LEU A 116 9.06 15.20 -12.76
N ILE A 117 8.84 16.25 -11.98
CA ILE A 117 9.06 16.24 -10.53
C ILE A 117 7.84 16.74 -9.79
N ILE A 118 7.68 16.30 -8.53
CA ILE A 118 6.82 16.99 -7.56
C ILE A 118 7.71 17.97 -6.81
N PRO A 119 7.53 19.30 -6.98
CA PRO A 119 8.42 20.28 -6.36
C PRO A 119 8.39 20.23 -4.83
N ALA A 120 9.52 20.49 -4.20
CA ALA A 120 9.65 20.52 -2.74
C ALA A 120 8.62 21.46 -2.09
N LYS A 121 8.37 22.62 -2.66
CA LYS A 121 7.36 23.59 -2.20
C LYS A 121 5.94 23.00 -2.11
N VAL A 122 5.60 22.05 -2.97
CA VAL A 122 4.30 21.36 -2.94
C VAL A 122 4.22 20.45 -1.73
N LEU A 123 5.30 19.73 -1.43
CA LEU A 123 5.38 18.76 -0.33
C LEU A 123 5.55 19.41 1.05
N THR A 124 5.97 20.69 1.09
CA THR A 124 6.09 21.47 2.33
C THR A 124 4.90 22.39 2.59
N ALA A 125 3.92 22.42 1.67
CA ALA A 125 2.72 23.23 1.83
C ALA A 125 1.86 22.72 3.02
N PRO A 126 1.22 23.63 3.81
CA PRO A 126 0.37 23.23 4.95
C PRO A 126 -0.75 22.24 4.60
N ALA A 127 -1.20 22.23 3.34
CA ALA A 127 -2.18 21.27 2.85
C ALA A 127 -1.71 19.79 2.99
N HIS A 128 -0.40 19.54 3.14
CA HIS A 128 0.16 18.21 3.34
C HIS A 128 0.13 17.75 4.81
N ASP A 129 -0.04 18.64 5.77
CA ASP A 129 0.03 18.29 7.20
C ASP A 129 -1.06 17.27 7.58
N GLY A 130 -2.24 17.40 7.00
CA GLY A 130 -3.35 16.46 7.23
C GLY A 130 -3.03 15.03 6.79
N ILE A 131 -2.42 14.84 5.61
CA ILE A 131 -2.06 13.49 5.15
C ILE A 131 -0.91 12.91 5.96
N ILE A 132 0.03 13.75 6.42
CA ILE A 132 1.14 13.33 7.28
C ILE A 132 0.58 12.80 8.61
N ALA A 133 -0.27 13.58 9.28
CA ALA A 133 -0.87 13.22 10.56
C ALA A 133 -1.74 11.94 10.46
N GLU A 134 -2.60 11.86 9.45
CA GLU A 134 -3.42 10.65 9.27
C GLU A 134 -2.60 9.41 8.86
N THR A 135 -1.51 9.61 8.10
CA THR A 135 -0.61 8.49 7.78
C THR A 135 0.11 8.01 9.02
N TRP A 136 0.58 8.92 9.86
CA TRP A 136 1.17 8.59 11.15
C TRP A 136 0.21 7.75 12.01
N THR A 137 -0.99 8.26 12.28
CA THR A 137 -2.01 7.56 13.07
C THR A 137 -2.34 6.18 12.53
N ALA A 138 -2.49 6.07 11.22
CA ALA A 138 -2.82 4.79 10.59
C ALA A 138 -1.64 3.81 10.58
N THR A 139 -0.41 4.31 10.46
CA THR A 139 0.78 3.45 10.48
C THR A 139 1.08 2.96 11.89
N THR A 140 0.98 3.82 12.89
CA THR A 140 1.13 3.41 14.30
C THR A 140 0.06 2.40 14.69
N GLY A 141 -1.21 2.62 14.32
CA GLY A 141 -2.28 1.65 14.55
C GLY A 141 -2.05 0.30 13.83
N PHE A 142 -1.51 0.32 12.62
CA PHE A 142 -1.11 -0.92 11.91
C PHE A 142 0.01 -1.65 12.64
N VAL A 143 1.03 -0.94 13.13
CA VAL A 143 2.15 -1.52 13.89
C VAL A 143 1.67 -2.12 15.20
N GLU A 144 0.76 -1.45 15.91
CA GLU A 144 0.16 -1.95 17.17
C GLU A 144 -0.66 -3.21 16.93
N GLU A 145 -1.50 -3.23 15.89
CA GLU A 145 -2.30 -4.41 15.54
C GLU A 145 -1.41 -5.58 15.13
N ALA A 146 -0.43 -5.35 14.26
CA ALA A 146 0.53 -6.35 13.85
C ALA A 146 1.28 -6.91 15.08
N GLY A 147 1.71 -6.04 16.00
CA GLY A 147 2.38 -6.44 17.24
C GLY A 147 1.52 -7.29 18.16
N ARG A 148 0.24 -6.92 18.37
CA ARG A 148 -0.73 -7.71 19.14
C ARG A 148 -0.98 -9.11 18.55
N LEU A 149 -0.92 -9.21 17.23
CA LEU A 149 -1.06 -10.48 16.51
C LEU A 149 0.28 -11.23 16.36
N GLY A 150 1.32 -10.77 17.05
CA GLY A 150 2.64 -11.42 17.06
C GLY A 150 3.45 -11.24 15.78
N VAL A 151 3.10 -10.26 14.94
CA VAL A 151 3.83 -9.85 13.76
C VAL A 151 4.54 -8.53 14.10
N ALA A 152 5.60 -8.59 14.91
CA ALA A 152 6.36 -7.39 15.26
C ALA A 152 7.79 -7.51 14.74
N ALA A 153 8.33 -6.41 14.21
CA ALA A 153 9.77 -6.21 14.18
C ALA A 153 10.25 -5.98 15.62
N GLY A 154 11.53 -6.14 15.88
CA GLY A 154 12.13 -5.91 17.20
C GLY A 154 11.79 -4.52 17.81
N PRO A 155 12.27 -4.23 19.02
CA PRO A 155 11.94 -2.99 19.71
C PRO A 155 12.37 -1.77 18.89
N PRO A 156 11.54 -0.70 18.89
CA PRO A 156 11.84 0.51 18.13
C PRO A 156 13.03 1.26 18.72
N ARG A 157 13.82 1.90 17.85
CA ARG A 157 14.86 2.86 18.25
C ARG A 157 14.24 4.15 18.78
N ALA A 158 15.09 5.09 19.24
CA ALA A 158 14.62 6.43 19.57
C ALA A 158 14.15 7.15 18.30
N ALA A 159 12.98 7.79 18.38
CA ALA A 159 12.44 8.56 17.26
C ALA A 159 13.24 9.86 17.04
N GLY A 160 13.57 10.14 15.78
CA GLY A 160 14.15 11.41 15.37
C GLY A 160 13.10 12.51 15.14
N PRO A 161 13.53 13.78 14.93
CA PRO A 161 12.62 14.92 14.75
C PRO A 161 11.71 14.81 13.52
N ASP A 162 12.13 14.10 12.48
CA ASP A 162 11.39 13.98 11.20
C ASP A 162 10.62 12.65 11.08
N VAL A 163 10.38 11.96 12.18
CA VAL A 163 9.74 10.62 12.18
C VAL A 163 8.42 10.61 11.41
N LEU A 164 7.61 11.66 11.49
CA LEU A 164 6.32 11.74 10.78
C LEU A 164 6.49 11.70 9.27
N ARG A 165 7.44 12.47 8.72
CA ARG A 165 7.71 12.49 7.27
C ARG A 165 8.41 11.23 6.80
N GLN A 166 9.31 10.68 7.61
CA GLN A 166 9.96 9.41 7.32
C GLN A 166 8.91 8.29 7.27
N THR A 167 7.96 8.27 8.21
CA THR A 167 6.84 7.33 8.20
C THR A 167 5.99 7.46 6.92
N LEU A 168 5.66 8.68 6.49
CA LEU A 168 4.93 8.91 5.24
C LEU A 168 5.69 8.36 4.01
N ARG A 169 7.02 8.53 3.95
CA ARG A 169 7.86 8.03 2.85
C ARG A 169 7.89 6.51 2.83
N LEU A 170 8.20 5.88 3.97
CA LEU A 170 8.23 4.43 4.11
C LEU A 170 6.86 3.82 3.77
N THR A 171 5.77 4.42 4.25
CA THR A 171 4.40 4.01 3.92
C THR A 171 4.13 4.09 2.42
N THR A 172 4.54 5.20 1.78
CA THR A 172 4.32 5.39 0.33
C THR A 172 5.14 4.38 -0.48
N ASP A 173 6.39 4.16 -0.10
CA ASP A 173 7.27 3.21 -0.77
C ASP A 173 6.74 1.78 -0.64
N PHE A 174 6.43 1.34 0.57
CA PHE A 174 5.85 0.02 0.85
C PHE A 174 4.53 -0.20 0.09
N PHE A 175 3.62 0.78 0.12
CA PHE A 175 2.33 0.69 -0.57
C PHE A 175 2.50 0.52 -2.08
N LEU A 176 3.33 1.36 -2.72
CA LEU A 176 3.53 1.30 -4.16
C LEU A 176 4.34 0.07 -4.56
N GLU A 177 5.45 -0.24 -3.84
CA GLU A 177 6.28 -1.42 -4.16
C GLU A 177 5.43 -2.69 -4.14
N SER A 178 4.73 -2.94 -3.04
CA SER A 178 3.95 -4.16 -2.90
C SER A 178 2.75 -4.23 -3.86
N THR A 179 2.14 -3.06 -4.20
CA THR A 179 1.00 -3.03 -5.13
C THR A 179 1.47 -3.27 -6.56
N CYS A 180 2.54 -2.59 -6.99
CA CYS A 180 3.12 -2.79 -8.33
C CYS A 180 3.75 -4.18 -8.48
N HIS A 181 4.36 -4.72 -7.42
CA HIS A 181 4.92 -6.07 -7.41
C HIS A 181 3.82 -7.13 -7.59
N THR A 182 2.74 -7.03 -6.81
CA THR A 182 1.56 -7.90 -6.97
C THR A 182 0.96 -7.78 -8.38
N ALA A 183 0.87 -6.56 -8.93
CA ALA A 183 0.38 -6.32 -10.28
C ALA A 183 1.20 -7.06 -11.33
N ARG A 184 2.53 -7.05 -11.20
CA ARG A 184 3.45 -7.77 -12.11
C ARG A 184 3.32 -9.29 -12.00
N ILE A 185 3.27 -9.84 -10.78
CA ILE A 185 3.13 -11.30 -10.57
C ILE A 185 1.82 -11.81 -11.14
N MET A 186 0.73 -11.08 -10.92
CA MET A 186 -0.61 -11.50 -11.30
C MET A 186 -1.02 -11.03 -12.70
N ASP A 187 -0.15 -10.34 -13.43
CA ASP A 187 -0.45 -9.71 -14.72
C ASP A 187 -1.73 -8.86 -14.69
N LEU A 188 -1.79 -7.95 -13.71
CA LEU A 188 -2.89 -7.02 -13.46
C LEU A 188 -2.38 -5.59 -13.46
N ASP A 189 -3.30 -4.62 -13.58
CA ASP A 189 -3.00 -3.23 -13.25
C ASP A 189 -3.22 -2.93 -11.76
N VAL A 190 -2.65 -1.82 -11.26
CA VAL A 190 -2.72 -1.45 -9.84
C VAL A 190 -4.14 -1.22 -9.33
N LEU A 191 -5.07 -0.76 -10.17
CA LEU A 191 -6.48 -0.55 -9.77
C LEU A 191 -7.18 -1.89 -9.58
N THR A 192 -6.90 -2.84 -10.46
CA THR A 192 -7.42 -4.22 -10.36
C THR A 192 -6.88 -4.93 -9.12
N VAL A 193 -5.59 -4.74 -8.79
CA VAL A 193 -5.01 -5.26 -7.53
C VAL A 193 -5.69 -4.64 -6.31
N LEU A 194 -5.91 -3.32 -6.31
CA LEU A 194 -6.61 -2.64 -5.21
C LEU A 194 -8.06 -3.12 -5.07
N ALA A 195 -8.76 -3.37 -6.19
CA ALA A 195 -10.10 -3.94 -6.18
C ALA A 195 -10.10 -5.37 -5.59
N LEU A 196 -9.13 -6.22 -5.98
CA LEU A 196 -8.96 -7.57 -5.43
C LEU A 196 -8.75 -7.54 -3.92
N ARG A 197 -7.84 -6.69 -3.44
CA ARG A 197 -7.58 -6.51 -1.99
C ARG A 197 -8.83 -6.00 -1.26
N ALA A 198 -9.59 -5.08 -1.86
CA ALA A 198 -10.82 -4.56 -1.26
C ALA A 198 -11.92 -5.62 -1.19
N VAL A 199 -12.05 -6.49 -2.20
CA VAL A 199 -12.94 -7.66 -2.14
C VAL A 199 -12.51 -8.60 -1.01
N ASN A 200 -11.24 -9.00 -0.97
CA ASN A 200 -10.74 -9.89 0.06
C ASN A 200 -10.92 -9.31 1.47
N LYS A 201 -10.58 -8.03 1.67
CA LYS A 201 -10.84 -7.31 2.94
C LYS A 201 -12.31 -7.41 3.34
N ALA A 202 -13.23 -7.07 2.44
CA ALA A 202 -14.66 -7.10 2.75
C ALA A 202 -15.15 -8.53 3.09
N ASN A 203 -14.60 -9.53 2.40
CA ASN A 203 -14.97 -10.94 2.63
C ASN A 203 -14.55 -11.48 4.00
N ILE A 204 -13.40 -11.04 4.53
CA ILE A 204 -12.78 -11.68 5.70
C ILE A 204 -12.29 -10.71 6.79
N ALA A 205 -12.74 -9.43 6.79
CA ALA A 205 -12.33 -8.47 7.82
C ALA A 205 -12.65 -8.96 9.25
N HIS A 206 -13.79 -9.60 9.46
CA HIS A 206 -14.18 -10.19 10.73
C HIS A 206 -13.26 -11.32 11.22
N VAL A 207 -12.57 -12.00 10.30
CA VAL A 207 -11.54 -13.01 10.63
C VAL A 207 -10.19 -12.32 10.90
N THR A 208 -9.85 -11.32 10.12
CA THR A 208 -8.54 -10.66 10.21
C THR A 208 -8.37 -9.88 11.53
N HIS A 209 -9.45 -9.26 12.03
CA HIS A 209 -9.42 -8.41 13.23
C HIS A 209 -9.89 -9.10 14.51
N ASP A 210 -10.25 -10.38 14.44
CA ASP A 210 -10.50 -11.23 15.61
C ASP A 210 -9.21 -12.01 15.92
N PRO A 211 -8.61 -11.88 17.11
CA PRO A 211 -7.31 -12.49 17.40
C PRO A 211 -7.31 -14.03 17.30
N GLU A 212 -8.37 -14.70 17.73
CA GLU A 212 -8.45 -16.17 17.69
C GLU A 212 -8.57 -16.66 16.24
N LEU A 213 -9.49 -16.07 15.46
CA LEU A 213 -9.69 -16.40 14.06
C LEU A 213 -8.48 -16.00 13.20
N ALA A 214 -7.84 -14.88 13.52
CA ALA A 214 -6.65 -14.42 12.83
C ALA A 214 -5.52 -15.44 12.94
N HIS A 215 -5.28 -15.99 14.15
CA HIS A 215 -4.28 -17.01 14.38
C HIS A 215 -4.68 -18.39 13.79
N ALA A 216 -5.95 -18.78 13.90
CA ALA A 216 -6.44 -20.03 13.31
C ALA A 216 -6.28 -20.10 11.78
N HIS A 217 -6.17 -18.94 11.13
CA HIS A 217 -5.98 -18.81 9.68
C HIS A 217 -4.70 -18.03 9.32
N ALA A 218 -3.60 -18.22 10.07
CA ALA A 218 -2.39 -17.43 9.92
C ALA A 218 -1.45 -17.94 8.82
N GLY A 219 -1.30 -19.26 8.67
CA GLY A 219 -0.39 -19.87 7.74
C GLY A 219 -0.94 -20.04 6.33
N LEU A 220 -0.08 -20.42 5.40
CA LEU A 220 -0.44 -20.58 3.99
C LEU A 220 -1.47 -21.68 3.73
N GLU A 221 -1.50 -22.72 4.59
CA GLU A 221 -2.43 -23.84 4.45
C GLU A 221 -3.79 -23.58 5.13
N GLU A 222 -3.85 -22.65 6.12
CA GLU A 222 -5.06 -22.36 6.89
C GLU A 222 -5.95 -21.34 6.18
N VAL A 223 -6.61 -21.77 5.12
CA VAL A 223 -7.49 -20.92 4.31
C VAL A 223 -8.83 -20.72 5.00
N VAL A 224 -9.33 -19.47 5.06
CA VAL A 224 -10.69 -19.17 5.51
C VAL A 224 -11.70 -19.82 4.56
N PRO A 225 -12.59 -20.71 5.05
CA PRO A 225 -13.58 -21.39 4.20
C PRO A 225 -14.57 -20.42 3.54
N ASP A 226 -15.11 -20.81 2.37
CA ASP A 226 -16.06 -19.99 1.62
C ASP A 226 -17.33 -19.67 2.43
N ALA A 227 -17.79 -20.59 3.27
CA ALA A 227 -18.97 -20.39 4.13
C ALA A 227 -18.79 -19.25 5.15
N GLN A 228 -17.55 -18.91 5.50
CA GLN A 228 -17.23 -17.81 6.41
C GLN A 228 -17.00 -16.47 5.67
N ARG A 229 -16.95 -16.47 4.33
CA ARG A 229 -16.71 -15.26 3.54
C ARG A 229 -17.98 -14.46 3.39
N ARG A 230 -17.88 -13.14 3.59
CA ARG A 230 -18.99 -12.19 3.44
C ARG A 230 -18.95 -11.54 2.06
N PRO A 231 -19.89 -11.82 1.16
CA PRO A 231 -19.90 -11.22 -0.17
C PRO A 231 -20.02 -9.70 -0.14
N VAL A 232 -19.48 -9.02 -1.16
CA VAL A 232 -19.49 -7.56 -1.28
C VAL A 232 -19.95 -7.11 -2.66
N SER A 233 -20.70 -6.02 -2.74
CA SER A 233 -21.16 -5.47 -4.03
C SER A 233 -20.07 -4.66 -4.73
N VAL A 234 -20.10 -4.61 -6.08
CA VAL A 234 -19.25 -3.73 -6.91
C VAL A 234 -19.36 -2.27 -6.47
N TYR A 235 -20.59 -1.83 -6.15
CA TYR A 235 -20.84 -0.48 -5.66
C TYR A 235 -20.10 -0.18 -4.35
N ALA A 236 -20.14 -1.10 -3.39
CA ALA A 236 -19.44 -0.93 -2.11
C ALA A 236 -17.91 -0.83 -2.29
N ILE A 237 -17.32 -1.64 -3.18
CA ILE A 237 -15.90 -1.57 -3.52
C ILE A 237 -15.54 -0.22 -4.13
N GLY A 238 -16.32 0.26 -5.12
CA GLY A 238 -16.10 1.57 -5.76
C GLY A 238 -16.22 2.72 -4.77
N LYS A 239 -17.25 2.71 -3.92
CA LYS A 239 -17.47 3.71 -2.87
C LYS A 239 -16.31 3.72 -1.86
N PHE A 240 -15.81 2.55 -1.47
CA PHE A 240 -14.69 2.43 -0.55
C PHE A 240 -13.41 2.99 -1.15
N LEU A 241 -13.07 2.61 -2.39
CA LEU A 241 -11.85 3.03 -3.08
C LEU A 241 -11.93 4.43 -3.71
N LEU A 242 -13.07 5.12 -3.61
CA LEU A 242 -13.32 6.39 -4.31
C LEU A 242 -13.11 6.28 -5.83
N LEU A 243 -13.50 5.14 -6.40
CA LEU A 243 -13.48 4.88 -7.84
C LEU A 243 -14.87 5.09 -8.48
N PRO A 244 -14.93 5.64 -9.70
CA PRO A 244 -16.16 5.62 -10.49
C PRO A 244 -16.67 4.20 -10.66
N TYR A 245 -17.99 4.03 -10.63
CA TYR A 245 -18.63 2.70 -10.75
C TYR A 245 -18.12 1.92 -11.97
N GLU A 246 -18.06 2.57 -13.13
CA GLU A 246 -17.64 1.91 -14.36
C GLU A 246 -16.16 1.45 -14.33
N THR A 247 -15.29 2.22 -13.68
CA THR A 247 -13.89 1.82 -13.47
C THR A 247 -13.81 0.60 -12.54
N THR A 248 -14.57 0.60 -11.46
CA THR A 248 -14.68 -0.52 -10.54
C THR A 248 -15.26 -1.76 -11.23
N ARG A 249 -16.31 -1.58 -12.02
CA ARG A 249 -16.95 -2.67 -12.77
C ARG A 249 -15.95 -3.35 -13.73
N ARG A 250 -15.16 -2.56 -14.46
CA ARG A 250 -14.11 -3.09 -15.37
C ARG A 250 -13.04 -3.85 -14.62
N ALA A 251 -12.56 -3.32 -13.48
CA ALA A 251 -11.60 -4.02 -12.64
C ALA A 251 -12.17 -5.36 -12.14
N VAL A 252 -13.42 -5.36 -11.67
CA VAL A 252 -14.09 -6.58 -11.20
C VAL A 252 -14.28 -7.59 -12.33
N LEU A 253 -14.75 -7.17 -13.53
CA LEU A 253 -14.85 -8.07 -14.67
C LEU A 253 -13.52 -8.74 -15.01
N ARG A 254 -12.42 -7.99 -14.98
CA ARG A 254 -11.08 -8.54 -15.19
C ARG A 254 -10.69 -9.56 -14.12
N LEU A 255 -11.10 -9.34 -12.86
CA LEU A 255 -10.90 -10.31 -11.78
C LEU A 255 -11.75 -11.58 -11.98
N GLU A 256 -13.00 -11.44 -12.45
CA GLU A 256 -13.88 -12.57 -12.79
C GLU A 256 -13.33 -13.37 -13.98
N GLU A 257 -12.89 -12.71 -15.06
CA GLU A 257 -12.24 -13.33 -16.24
C GLU A 257 -10.98 -14.11 -15.86
N ARG A 258 -10.22 -13.64 -14.86
CA ARG A 258 -9.03 -14.32 -14.33
C ARG A 258 -9.36 -15.38 -13.27
N GLY A 259 -10.62 -15.58 -12.94
CA GLY A 259 -11.08 -16.52 -11.92
C GLY A 259 -10.59 -16.17 -10.51
N LEU A 260 -10.29 -14.89 -10.23
CA LEU A 260 -9.80 -14.42 -8.92
C LEU A 260 -10.94 -14.07 -7.98
N VAL A 261 -12.10 -13.74 -8.51
CA VAL A 261 -13.34 -13.52 -7.75
C VAL A 261 -14.51 -14.21 -8.46
N ALA A 262 -15.48 -14.64 -7.70
CA ALA A 262 -16.72 -15.21 -8.18
C ALA A 262 -17.91 -14.31 -7.78
N ARG A 263 -18.90 -14.23 -8.67
CA ARG A 263 -20.15 -13.52 -8.42
C ARG A 263 -21.24 -14.50 -8.02
N GLY A 264 -21.75 -14.37 -6.81
CA GLY A 264 -22.92 -15.08 -6.32
C GLY A 264 -24.16 -14.18 -6.21
N ALA A 265 -25.24 -14.71 -5.68
CA ALA A 265 -26.51 -13.98 -5.49
C ALA A 265 -26.34 -12.75 -4.58
N ASN A 266 -25.45 -12.79 -3.59
CA ASN A 266 -25.25 -11.75 -2.58
C ASN A 266 -24.07 -10.80 -2.89
N GLY A 267 -23.36 -11.00 -4.00
CA GLY A 267 -22.21 -10.18 -4.40
C GLY A 267 -20.96 -10.96 -4.77
N LEU A 268 -19.82 -10.31 -4.63
CA LEU A 268 -18.51 -10.83 -5.01
C LEU A 268 -17.84 -11.52 -3.82
N SER A 269 -17.22 -12.66 -4.08
CA SER A 269 -16.35 -13.36 -3.13
C SER A 269 -15.08 -13.83 -3.83
N MET A 270 -13.96 -13.82 -3.11
CA MET A 270 -12.76 -14.52 -3.55
C MET A 270 -12.88 -15.97 -3.05
N PRO A 271 -13.01 -16.98 -3.94
CA PRO A 271 -13.12 -18.37 -3.52
C PRO A 271 -11.87 -18.85 -2.78
N ALA A 272 -12.04 -19.76 -1.82
CA ALA A 272 -10.94 -20.34 -1.05
C ALA A 272 -9.89 -21.02 -1.94
N GLU A 273 -10.32 -21.68 -3.02
CA GLU A 273 -9.44 -22.35 -3.98
C GLU A 273 -8.47 -21.42 -4.70
N VAL A 274 -8.84 -20.12 -4.87
CA VAL A 274 -7.97 -19.10 -5.48
C VAL A 274 -6.71 -18.90 -4.66
N LEU A 275 -6.80 -19.09 -3.35
CA LEU A 275 -5.68 -18.90 -2.43
C LEU A 275 -4.64 -20.03 -2.48
N ALA A 276 -4.94 -21.13 -3.19
CA ALA A 276 -4.01 -22.21 -3.48
C ALA A 276 -3.29 -22.05 -4.83
N ARG A 277 -3.64 -21.04 -5.62
CA ARG A 277 -2.99 -20.78 -6.91
C ARG A 277 -1.53 -20.33 -6.73
N PRO A 278 -0.60 -20.83 -7.55
CA PRO A 278 0.84 -20.51 -7.41
C PRO A 278 1.16 -19.01 -7.48
N ASP A 279 0.47 -18.28 -8.37
CA ASP A 279 0.64 -16.82 -8.51
C ASP A 279 0.14 -16.06 -7.26
N VAL A 280 -0.95 -16.51 -6.65
CA VAL A 280 -1.52 -15.92 -5.43
C VAL A 280 -0.64 -16.24 -4.21
N ILE A 281 -0.19 -17.50 -4.07
CA ILE A 281 0.74 -17.91 -3.00
C ILE A 281 2.02 -17.11 -3.10
N ARG A 282 2.60 -16.98 -4.29
CA ARG A 282 3.81 -16.17 -4.50
C ARG A 282 3.59 -14.72 -4.09
N ALA A 283 2.49 -14.10 -4.52
CA ALA A 283 2.16 -12.73 -4.14
C ALA A 283 1.97 -12.56 -2.63
N MET A 284 1.42 -13.57 -1.92
CA MET A 284 1.29 -13.54 -0.45
C MET A 284 2.64 -13.67 0.25
N ILE A 285 3.52 -14.56 -0.20
CA ILE A 285 4.87 -14.74 0.37
C ILE A 285 5.67 -13.44 0.21
N ASP A 286 5.69 -12.89 -0.98
CA ASP A 286 6.42 -11.65 -1.26
C ASP A 286 5.83 -10.47 -0.49
N MET A 287 4.49 -10.41 -0.32
CA MET A 287 3.82 -9.42 0.52
C MET A 287 4.23 -9.53 1.98
N ALA A 288 4.31 -10.76 2.52
CA ALA A 288 4.74 -10.97 3.89
C ALA A 288 6.18 -10.47 4.09
N ALA A 289 7.10 -10.82 3.21
CA ALA A 289 8.50 -10.37 3.26
C ALA A 289 8.62 -8.84 3.16
N LEU A 290 7.88 -8.19 2.25
CA LEU A 290 7.86 -6.73 2.13
C LEU A 290 7.28 -6.06 3.38
N THR A 291 6.29 -6.70 4.03
CA THR A 291 5.69 -6.19 5.27
C THR A 291 6.66 -6.27 6.43
N GLU A 292 7.37 -7.38 6.57
CA GLU A 292 8.40 -7.56 7.61
C GLU A 292 9.54 -6.54 7.43
N ALA A 293 10.00 -6.31 6.20
CA ALA A 293 10.98 -5.29 5.88
C ALA A 293 10.47 -3.88 6.24
N PHE A 294 9.22 -3.55 5.90
CA PHE A 294 8.59 -2.28 6.25
C PHE A 294 8.50 -2.07 7.76
N LEU A 295 8.09 -3.09 8.52
CA LEU A 295 8.05 -3.03 9.98
C LEU A 295 9.45 -2.83 10.59
N ALA A 296 10.47 -3.48 10.02
CA ALA A 296 11.87 -3.29 10.45
C ALA A 296 12.38 -1.87 10.16
N ASP A 297 12.06 -1.30 8.99
CA ASP A 297 12.41 0.08 8.65
C ASP A 297 11.68 1.09 9.55
N LEU A 298 10.41 0.85 9.88
CA LEU A 298 9.67 1.66 10.84
C LEU A 298 10.31 1.61 12.24
N ALA A 299 10.67 0.42 12.71
CA ALA A 299 11.36 0.25 14.00
C ALA A 299 12.70 0.99 14.03
N ALA A 300 13.42 1.01 12.91
CA ALA A 300 14.69 1.72 12.77
C ALA A 300 14.56 3.25 12.90
N ILE A 301 13.39 3.83 12.60
CA ILE A 301 13.09 5.25 12.77
C ILE A 301 12.31 5.57 14.05
N GLY A 302 12.08 4.59 14.90
CA GLY A 302 11.43 4.77 16.20
C GLY A 302 9.93 4.47 16.23
N VAL A 303 9.37 3.87 15.18
CA VAL A 303 7.96 3.46 15.08
C VAL A 303 7.87 1.95 15.19
N GLY A 304 7.48 1.42 16.35
CA GLY A 304 7.42 -0.02 16.59
C GLY A 304 6.48 -0.37 17.73
N TYR A 305 6.12 -1.64 17.78
CA TYR A 305 5.28 -2.18 18.83
C TYR A 305 6.06 -2.29 20.15
N ARG A 306 5.43 -1.86 21.25
CA ARG A 306 5.91 -2.07 22.60
C ARG A 306 4.82 -2.82 23.35
N PRO A 307 5.04 -4.08 23.75
CA PRO A 307 4.08 -4.76 24.59
C PRO A 307 3.88 -3.97 25.88
N GLU A 308 2.63 -3.81 26.30
CA GLU A 308 2.32 -3.31 27.63
C GLU A 308 2.86 -4.31 28.64
N GLY A 309 3.73 -3.85 29.55
CA GLY A 309 4.38 -4.66 30.56
C GLY A 309 3.41 -5.21 31.63
#